data_52ceed5ef6f8c1f7c2fffaac0c6b682e
#
_entry.id   52ceed5ef6f8c1f7c2fffaac0c6b682e
#
_cell.length_a   1.000
_cell.length_b   1.000
_cell.length_c   1.000
_cell.angle_alpha   90.00
_cell.angle_beta   90.00
_cell.angle_gamma   90.00
#
_symmetry.space_group_name_H-M   'P 1'
#
loop_
_entity.id
_entity.type
_entity.pdbx_description
1 polymer ?
#
loop_
_entity_poly.entity_id
_entity_poly.type
_entity_poly.pdbx_seq_one_letter_code
_entity_poly.pdbx_strand_id
1 'polypeptide(L)'
;MRLRWGRYRPRWILGLAMIIIGIGCVQLTSTYSLPFLLVGMLVQLAGWIAQPTSVARRVAVVFPALGISALLLAGPSFSGFFAVPLGCWLLVRYRPPLSWVVIALPIASGLVITNSLFYYNQSWISYTVSTIVVVVSAWLAREIARWTSNRRAQSRTVGSTS
;
A
#
# COMPACT_ATOMS: atom_id res chain seq x y z
N MET A 1 0.26 1.92 -25.46
CA MET A 1 1.05 0.67 -25.31
C MET A 1 0.10 -0.50 -25.12
N ARG A 2 0.04 -1.42 -26.11
CA ARG A 2 -0.69 -2.68 -25.96
C ARG A 2 0.11 -3.57 -25.03
N LEU A 3 -0.38 -3.80 -23.82
CA LEU A 3 0.23 -4.73 -22.87
C LEU A 3 0.13 -6.15 -23.46
N ARG A 4 1.25 -6.74 -23.81
CA ARG A 4 1.40 -8.07 -24.41
C ARG A 4 0.90 -9.23 -23.52
N TRP A 5 0.53 -8.96 -22.28
CA TRP A 5 0.15 -9.96 -21.26
C TRP A 5 -1.17 -9.60 -20.59
N GLY A 6 -2.29 -10.08 -21.15
CA GLY A 6 -3.60 -10.09 -20.53
C GLY A 6 -4.28 -8.74 -20.27
N ARG A 7 -5.53 -8.79 -19.86
CA ARG A 7 -6.31 -7.60 -19.52
C ARG A 7 -5.77 -6.92 -18.29
N TYR A 8 -5.68 -5.60 -18.26
CA TYR A 8 -5.17 -4.77 -17.17
C TYR A 8 -5.81 -5.06 -15.80
N ARG A 9 -7.14 -5.20 -15.75
CA ARG A 9 -7.89 -5.43 -14.51
C ARG A 9 -7.53 -6.73 -13.78
N PRO A 10 -7.54 -7.93 -14.42
CA PRO A 10 -7.24 -9.16 -13.71
C PRO A 10 -5.81 -9.21 -13.18
N ARG A 11 -4.83 -8.68 -13.91
CA ARG A 11 -3.45 -8.60 -13.42
C ARG A 11 -3.30 -7.70 -12.21
N TRP A 12 -4.01 -6.58 -12.19
CA TRP A 12 -4.00 -5.67 -11.05
C TRP A 12 -4.62 -6.30 -9.81
N ILE A 13 -5.79 -6.97 -9.96
CA ILE A 13 -6.46 -7.65 -8.85
C ILE A 13 -5.60 -8.79 -8.32
N LEU A 14 -5.03 -9.61 -9.20
CA LEU A 14 -4.15 -10.71 -8.83
C LEU A 14 -2.91 -10.20 -8.09
N GLY A 15 -2.23 -9.18 -8.60
CA GLY A 15 -1.07 -8.60 -7.94
C GLY A 15 -1.41 -8.02 -6.56
N LEU A 16 -2.55 -7.34 -6.43
CA LEU A 16 -3.01 -6.83 -5.13
C LEU A 16 -3.33 -7.96 -4.15
N ALA A 17 -4.04 -8.99 -4.59
CA ALA A 17 -4.36 -10.16 -3.77
C ALA A 17 -3.08 -10.86 -3.27
N MET A 18 -2.09 -11.05 -4.16
CA MET A 18 -0.80 -11.65 -3.78
C MET A 18 -0.04 -10.77 -2.76
N ILE A 19 -0.06 -9.45 -2.90
CA ILE A 19 0.57 -8.54 -1.92
C ILE A 19 -0.11 -8.69 -0.56
N ILE A 20 -1.44 -8.69 -0.50
CA ILE A 20 -2.20 -8.82 0.75
C ILE A 20 -1.94 -10.19 1.40
N ILE A 21 -2.00 -11.27 0.62
CA ILE A 21 -1.71 -12.63 1.12
C ILE A 21 -0.27 -12.72 1.61
N GLY A 22 0.68 -12.18 0.86
CA GLY A 22 2.09 -12.18 1.22
C GLY A 22 2.35 -11.44 2.54
N ILE A 23 1.77 -10.26 2.74
CA ILE A 23 1.84 -9.52 4.00
C ILE A 23 1.20 -10.32 5.13
N GLY A 24 0.04 -10.93 4.90
CA GLY A 24 -0.62 -11.77 5.89
C GLY A 24 0.25 -12.97 6.33
N CYS A 25 0.87 -13.66 5.37
CA CYS A 25 1.80 -14.77 5.68
C CYS A 25 3.00 -14.28 6.50
N VAL A 26 3.57 -13.11 6.17
CA VAL A 26 4.67 -12.53 6.93
C VAL A 26 4.23 -12.22 8.37
N GLN A 27 3.05 -11.67 8.57
CA GLN A 27 2.53 -11.33 9.90
C GLN A 27 2.17 -12.56 10.76
N LEU A 28 1.86 -13.69 10.13
CA LEU A 28 1.62 -14.97 10.81
C LEU A 28 2.91 -15.70 11.16
N THR A 29 4.08 -15.17 10.81
CA THR A 29 5.37 -15.78 11.10
C THR A 29 5.65 -15.71 12.60
N SER A 30 6.05 -16.85 13.17
CA SER A 30 6.57 -16.98 14.53
C SER A 30 7.95 -17.62 14.48
N THR A 31 8.65 -17.65 15.62
CA THR A 31 9.97 -18.27 15.73
C THR A 31 9.97 -19.75 15.26
N TYR A 32 8.83 -20.42 15.37
CA TYR A 32 8.65 -21.82 14.95
C TYR A 32 8.19 -21.99 13.50
N SER A 33 7.84 -20.93 12.81
CA SER A 33 7.23 -20.96 11.47
C SER A 33 7.97 -20.10 10.45
N LEU A 34 9.30 -20.08 10.50
CA LEU A 34 10.17 -19.36 9.56
C LEU A 34 9.87 -19.58 8.06
N PRO A 35 9.41 -20.78 7.61
CA PRO A 35 9.02 -20.97 6.21
C PRO A 35 7.93 -20.03 5.75
N PHE A 36 6.99 -19.62 6.63
CA PHE A 36 5.94 -18.66 6.29
C PHE A 36 6.49 -17.26 5.96
N LEU A 37 7.61 -16.87 6.59
CA LEU A 37 8.30 -15.64 6.24
C LEU A 37 8.78 -15.67 4.78
N LEU A 38 9.47 -16.73 4.41
CA LEU A 38 10.03 -16.88 3.07
C LEU A 38 8.92 -16.95 2.02
N VAL A 39 7.89 -17.77 2.26
CA VAL A 39 6.73 -17.88 1.36
C VAL A 39 6.01 -16.53 1.25
N GLY A 40 5.75 -15.84 2.36
CA GLY A 40 5.11 -14.53 2.38
C GLY A 40 5.88 -13.48 1.59
N MET A 41 7.20 -13.42 1.77
CA MET A 41 8.09 -12.54 1.01
C MET A 41 8.08 -12.83 -0.49
N LEU A 42 8.14 -14.11 -0.89
CA LEU A 42 8.10 -14.52 -2.30
C LEU A 42 6.75 -14.19 -2.95
N VAL A 43 5.64 -14.46 -2.26
CA VAL A 43 4.29 -14.17 -2.75
C VAL A 43 4.11 -12.65 -2.89
N GLN A 44 4.56 -11.86 -1.92
CA GLN A 44 4.51 -10.41 -1.96
C GLN A 44 5.37 -9.85 -3.12
N LEU A 45 6.58 -10.37 -3.30
CA LEU A 45 7.46 -10.04 -4.42
C LEU A 45 6.78 -10.29 -5.77
N ALA A 46 6.21 -11.49 -5.94
CA ALA A 46 5.48 -11.85 -7.16
C ALA A 46 4.27 -10.93 -7.39
N GLY A 47 3.57 -10.53 -6.33
CA GLY A 47 2.48 -9.57 -6.38
C GLY A 47 2.91 -8.20 -6.91
N TRP A 48 4.05 -7.67 -6.44
CA TRP A 48 4.60 -6.41 -6.93
C TRP A 48 5.08 -6.50 -8.39
N ILE A 49 5.68 -7.62 -8.79
CA ILE A 49 6.10 -7.86 -10.18
C ILE A 49 4.90 -7.96 -11.12
N ALA A 50 3.80 -8.54 -10.67
CA ALA A 50 2.56 -8.67 -11.45
C ALA A 50 1.88 -7.32 -11.73
N GLN A 51 2.16 -6.26 -10.95
CA GLN A 51 1.54 -4.96 -11.14
C GLN A 51 1.82 -4.37 -12.54
N PRO A 52 0.80 -3.84 -13.22
CA PRO A 52 0.93 -3.26 -14.56
C PRO A 52 1.55 -1.84 -14.49
N THR A 53 2.85 -1.75 -14.25
CA THR A 53 3.62 -0.51 -14.17
C THR A 53 4.97 -0.64 -14.88
N SER A 54 5.72 0.46 -15.01
CA SER A 54 7.07 0.43 -15.60
C SER A 54 8.06 -0.36 -14.73
N VAL A 55 9.04 -1.01 -15.35
CA VAL A 55 10.05 -1.83 -14.67
C VAL A 55 10.79 -1.04 -13.59
N ALA A 56 11.22 0.19 -13.92
CA ALA A 56 11.94 1.05 -12.97
C ALA A 56 11.15 1.31 -11.69
N ARG A 57 9.84 1.55 -11.80
CA ARG A 57 8.97 1.75 -10.63
C ARG A 57 8.73 0.47 -9.84
N ARG A 58 8.65 -0.69 -10.52
CA ARG A 58 8.56 -1.97 -9.82
C ARG A 58 9.76 -2.17 -8.92
N VAL A 59 10.96 -2.01 -9.47
CA VAL A 59 12.21 -2.16 -8.71
C VAL A 59 12.26 -1.17 -7.55
N ALA A 60 11.94 0.11 -7.80
CA ALA A 60 11.95 1.14 -6.76
C ALA A 60 10.97 0.87 -5.60
N VAL A 61 9.87 0.14 -5.86
CA VAL A 61 8.82 -0.13 -4.86
C VAL A 61 9.03 -1.45 -4.15
N VAL A 62 9.58 -2.47 -4.82
CA VAL A 62 9.74 -3.83 -4.26
C VAL A 62 10.62 -3.81 -3.02
N PHE A 63 11.79 -3.18 -3.08
CA PHE A 63 12.74 -3.18 -1.98
C PHE A 63 12.19 -2.51 -0.70
N PRO A 64 11.66 -1.26 -0.76
CA PRO A 64 11.10 -0.65 0.45
C PRO A 64 9.85 -1.39 0.95
N ALA A 65 9.00 -1.93 0.06
CA ALA A 65 7.82 -2.66 0.47
C ALA A 65 8.16 -3.96 1.21
N LEU A 66 9.13 -4.74 0.73
CA LEU A 66 9.59 -5.97 1.38
C LEU A 66 10.33 -5.65 2.68
N GLY A 67 11.20 -4.64 2.68
CA GLY A 67 11.95 -4.23 3.87
C GLY A 67 11.01 -3.81 5.01
N ILE A 68 9.98 -3.03 4.70
CA ILE A 68 8.99 -2.61 5.70
C ILE A 68 8.14 -3.79 6.17
N SER A 69 7.77 -4.71 5.29
CA SER A 69 7.02 -5.90 5.71
C SER A 69 7.81 -6.76 6.70
N ALA A 70 9.13 -6.86 6.53
CA ALA A 70 10.02 -7.50 7.50
C ALA A 70 10.13 -6.68 8.80
N LEU A 71 10.25 -5.36 8.70
CA LEU A 71 10.35 -4.47 9.86
C LEU A 71 9.10 -4.51 10.74
N LEU A 72 7.91 -4.68 10.14
CA LEU A 72 6.66 -4.80 10.89
C LEU A 72 6.61 -6.03 11.81
N LEU A 73 7.47 -7.04 11.59
CA LEU A 73 7.63 -8.17 12.52
C LEU A 73 8.26 -7.76 13.86
N ALA A 74 8.96 -6.62 13.91
CA ALA A 74 9.62 -6.15 15.12
C ALA A 74 8.62 -5.63 16.19
N GLY A 75 7.31 -5.49 15.85
CA GLY A 75 6.28 -5.21 16.83
C GLY A 75 5.36 -4.03 16.51
N PRO A 76 4.39 -3.75 17.40
CA PRO A 76 3.35 -2.73 17.18
C PRO A 76 3.91 -1.29 17.09
N SER A 77 5.10 -1.03 17.65
CA SER A 77 5.78 0.26 17.56
C SER A 77 6.09 0.69 16.13
N PHE A 78 6.15 -0.26 15.20
CA PHE A 78 6.42 -0.01 13.78
C PHE A 78 5.16 0.13 12.93
N SER A 79 3.97 0.16 13.53
CA SER A 79 2.69 0.24 12.80
C SER A 79 2.57 1.48 11.90
N GLY A 80 3.22 2.60 12.23
CA GLY A 80 3.28 3.80 11.39
C GLY A 80 3.92 3.56 10.02
N PHE A 81 4.79 2.55 9.89
CA PHE A 81 5.44 2.20 8.62
C PHE A 81 4.50 1.57 7.57
N PHE A 82 3.26 1.23 7.93
CA PHE A 82 2.22 0.93 6.95
C PHE A 82 1.97 2.07 5.94
N ALA A 83 2.40 3.29 6.27
CA ALA A 83 2.44 4.41 5.34
C ALA A 83 3.29 4.13 4.09
N VAL A 84 4.37 3.34 4.20
CA VAL A 84 5.30 3.07 3.09
C VAL A 84 4.66 2.21 1.99
N PRO A 85 4.04 1.04 2.28
CA PRO A 85 3.28 0.30 1.27
C PRO A 85 2.18 1.13 0.60
N LEU A 86 1.51 2.01 1.35
CA LEU A 86 0.54 2.95 0.78
C LEU A 86 1.22 3.94 -0.18
N GLY A 87 2.35 4.53 0.21
CA GLY A 87 3.15 5.41 -0.65
C GLY A 87 3.63 4.70 -1.92
N CYS A 88 4.14 3.47 -1.78
CA CYS A 88 4.50 2.61 -2.90
C CYS A 88 3.33 2.37 -3.86
N TRP A 89 2.15 2.10 -3.31
CA TRP A 89 0.94 1.92 -4.10
C TRP A 89 0.53 3.20 -4.83
N LEU A 90 0.60 4.38 -4.18
CA LEU A 90 0.33 5.68 -4.82
C LEU A 90 1.31 5.97 -5.96
N LEU A 91 2.59 5.64 -5.77
CA LEU A 91 3.64 5.80 -6.78
C LEU A 91 3.37 4.94 -8.02
N VAL A 92 3.04 3.66 -7.82
CA VAL A 92 2.71 2.71 -8.90
C VAL A 92 1.49 3.18 -9.68
N ARG A 93 0.53 3.79 -9.00
CA ARG A 93 -0.75 4.21 -9.56
C ARG A 93 -0.74 5.59 -10.23
N TYR A 94 0.40 6.29 -10.27
CA TYR A 94 0.50 7.65 -10.85
C TYR A 94 -0.52 8.64 -10.27
N ARG A 95 -0.74 8.59 -8.95
CA ARG A 95 -1.69 9.48 -8.30
C ARG A 95 -1.18 10.92 -8.27
N PRO A 96 -2.08 11.94 -8.39
CA PRO A 96 -1.71 13.34 -8.30
C PRO A 96 -1.08 13.65 -6.93
N PRO A 97 -0.18 14.66 -6.84
CA PRO A 97 0.53 14.99 -5.60
C PRO A 97 -0.40 15.28 -4.41
N LEU A 98 -1.57 15.84 -4.64
CA LEU A 98 -2.58 16.06 -3.60
C LEU A 98 -3.05 14.76 -2.91
N SER A 99 -3.03 13.63 -3.61
CA SER A 99 -3.39 12.33 -3.00
C SER A 99 -2.35 11.83 -2.00
N TRP A 100 -1.13 12.38 -1.98
CA TRP A 100 -0.08 11.98 -1.04
C TRP A 100 -0.33 12.48 0.38
N VAL A 101 -1.16 13.51 0.55
CA VAL A 101 -1.56 14.01 1.88
C VAL A 101 -2.22 12.90 2.72
N VAL A 102 -2.84 11.92 2.05
CA VAL A 102 -3.49 10.79 2.72
C VAL A 102 -2.50 9.88 3.48
N ILE A 103 -1.20 9.94 3.16
CA ILE A 103 -0.14 9.20 3.89
C ILE A 103 -0.02 9.66 5.35
N ALA A 104 -0.41 10.89 5.64
CA ALA A 104 -0.43 11.40 7.02
C ALA A 104 -1.35 10.58 7.94
N LEU A 105 -2.43 9.96 7.42
CA LEU A 105 -3.37 9.17 8.20
C LEU A 105 -2.74 7.92 8.84
N PRO A 106 -2.09 7.00 8.08
CA PRO A 106 -1.43 5.85 8.70
C PRO A 106 -0.25 6.26 9.60
N ILE A 107 0.46 7.36 9.31
CA ILE A 107 1.52 7.86 10.20
C ILE A 107 0.90 8.32 11.53
N ALA A 108 -0.14 9.16 11.49
CA ALA A 108 -0.83 9.63 12.69
C ALA A 108 -1.43 8.47 13.50
N SER A 109 -2.08 7.51 12.83
CA SER A 109 -2.63 6.33 13.51
C SER A 109 -1.54 5.48 14.15
N GLY A 110 -0.39 5.33 13.49
CA GLY A 110 0.78 4.64 14.03
C GLY A 110 1.30 5.30 15.29
N LEU A 111 1.42 6.63 15.33
CA LEU A 111 1.82 7.39 16.52
C LEU A 111 0.82 7.21 17.67
N VAL A 112 -0.48 7.24 17.39
CA VAL A 112 -1.52 7.01 18.40
C VAL A 112 -1.42 5.58 18.96
N ILE A 113 -1.27 4.58 18.09
CA ILE A 113 -1.14 3.17 18.49
C ILE A 113 0.10 2.97 19.36
N THR A 114 1.26 3.52 18.96
CA THR A 114 2.51 3.41 19.70
C THR A 114 2.39 4.01 21.12
N ASN A 115 1.65 5.10 21.27
CA ASN A 115 1.42 5.72 22.57
C ASN A 115 0.32 5.08 23.42
N SER A 116 -0.59 4.29 22.80
CA SER A 116 -1.77 3.73 23.49
C SER A 116 -1.63 2.25 23.81
N LEU A 117 -0.84 1.50 23.05
CA LEU A 117 -0.72 0.05 23.15
C LEU A 117 0.68 -0.34 23.65
N PHE A 118 0.81 -0.56 24.97
CA PHE A 118 2.06 -0.98 25.61
C PHE A 118 2.24 -2.49 25.69
N TYR A 119 1.19 -3.29 25.49
CA TYR A 119 1.22 -4.74 25.67
C TYR A 119 1.32 -5.48 24.34
N TYR A 120 2.30 -6.36 24.24
CA TYR A 120 2.56 -7.21 23.06
C TYR A 120 1.34 -8.10 22.67
N ASN A 121 0.53 -8.47 23.66
CA ASN A 121 -0.69 -9.26 23.44
C ASN A 121 -1.78 -8.53 22.64
N GLN A 122 -1.64 -7.21 22.41
CA GLN A 122 -2.59 -6.38 21.65
C GLN A 122 -2.14 -6.12 20.21
N SER A 123 -1.09 -6.79 19.73
CA SER A 123 -0.55 -6.57 18.38
C SER A 123 -1.59 -6.80 17.29
N TRP A 124 -2.48 -7.77 17.44
CA TRP A 124 -3.54 -8.04 16.46
C TRP A 124 -4.50 -6.85 16.29
N ILE A 125 -4.80 -6.11 17.38
CA ILE A 125 -5.62 -4.88 17.34
C ILE A 125 -4.88 -3.81 16.52
N SER A 126 -3.58 -3.62 16.80
CA SER A 126 -2.74 -2.68 16.08
C SER A 126 -2.75 -2.95 14.57
N TYR A 127 -2.55 -4.20 14.16
CA TYR A 127 -2.54 -4.58 12.74
C TYR A 127 -3.90 -4.42 12.09
N THR A 128 -4.99 -4.78 12.79
CA THR A 128 -6.36 -4.62 12.27
C THR A 128 -6.69 -3.15 12.06
N VAL A 129 -6.44 -2.30 13.06
CA VAL A 129 -6.69 -0.85 12.96
C VAL A 129 -5.84 -0.24 11.86
N SER A 130 -4.54 -0.56 11.80
CA SER A 130 -3.65 -0.04 10.75
C SER A 130 -4.10 -0.47 9.35
N THR A 131 -4.57 -1.70 9.19
CA THR A 131 -5.11 -2.19 7.91
C THR A 131 -6.35 -1.40 7.49
N ILE A 132 -7.29 -1.19 8.42
CA ILE A 132 -8.49 -0.38 8.15
C ILE A 132 -8.10 1.04 7.75
N VAL A 133 -7.19 1.67 8.49
CA VAL A 133 -6.71 3.02 8.18
C VAL A 133 -6.08 3.09 6.79
N VAL A 134 -5.25 2.12 6.40
CA VAL A 134 -4.64 2.05 5.06
C VAL A 134 -5.70 1.90 3.97
N VAL A 135 -6.70 1.05 4.17
CA VAL A 135 -7.81 0.86 3.22
C VAL A 135 -8.62 2.15 3.05
N VAL A 136 -8.99 2.81 4.14
CA VAL A 136 -9.69 4.09 4.13
C VAL A 136 -8.84 5.16 3.44
N SER A 137 -7.54 5.22 3.75
CA SER A 137 -6.59 6.13 3.12
C SER A 137 -6.49 5.92 1.61
N ALA A 138 -6.43 4.67 1.16
CA ALA A 138 -6.39 4.34 -0.26
C ALA A 138 -7.70 4.74 -0.98
N TRP A 139 -8.83 4.59 -0.30
CA TRP A 139 -10.14 5.03 -0.81
C TRP A 139 -10.21 6.55 -0.92
N LEU A 140 -9.81 7.29 0.12
CA LEU A 140 -9.75 8.76 0.11
C LEU A 140 -8.82 9.27 -1.00
N ALA A 141 -7.64 8.67 -1.17
CA ALA A 141 -6.72 9.00 -2.26
C ALA A 141 -7.37 8.84 -3.65
N ARG A 142 -8.25 7.85 -3.79
CA ARG A 142 -9.02 7.64 -5.03
C ARG A 142 -10.01 8.78 -5.25
N GLU A 143 -10.76 9.18 -4.23
CA GLU A 143 -11.77 10.24 -4.35
C GLU A 143 -11.12 11.62 -4.61
N ILE A 144 -10.02 11.93 -3.91
CA ILE A 144 -9.24 13.16 -4.16
C ILE A 144 -8.75 13.19 -5.62
N ALA A 145 -8.26 12.06 -6.13
CA ALA A 145 -7.81 12.00 -7.53
C ALA A 145 -8.95 12.20 -8.54
N ARG A 146 -10.14 11.71 -8.26
CA ARG A 146 -11.34 11.94 -9.10
C ARG A 146 -11.74 13.41 -9.08
N TRP A 147 -11.79 14.01 -7.90
CA TRP A 147 -12.17 15.39 -7.75
C TRP A 147 -11.20 16.35 -8.46
N THR A 148 -9.89 16.12 -8.35
CA THR A 148 -8.88 16.92 -9.05
C THR A 148 -8.95 16.76 -10.57
N SER A 149 -9.29 15.57 -11.08
CA SER A 149 -9.47 15.36 -12.52
C SER A 149 -10.69 16.10 -13.07
N ASN A 150 -11.79 16.08 -12.33
CA ASN A 150 -13.02 16.78 -12.72
C ASN A 150 -12.84 18.31 -12.76
N ARG A 151 -12.14 18.88 -11.77
CA ARG A 151 -11.82 20.33 -11.77
C ARG A 151 -10.98 20.74 -12.97
N ARG A 152 -9.98 19.94 -13.37
CA ARG A 152 -9.15 20.21 -14.56
C ARG A 152 -9.95 20.11 -15.86
N ALA A 153 -10.94 19.24 -15.94
CA ALA A 153 -11.82 19.13 -17.10
C ALA A 153 -12.70 20.40 -17.24
N GLN A 154 -13.28 20.88 -16.14
CA GLN A 154 -14.11 22.09 -16.12
C GLN A 154 -13.33 23.35 -16.52
N SER A 155 -12.10 23.53 -16.02
CA SER A 155 -11.28 24.69 -16.39
C SER A 155 -10.90 24.75 -17.87
N ARG A 156 -10.79 23.59 -18.54
CA ARG A 156 -10.51 23.53 -19.99
C ARG A 156 -11.72 23.91 -20.83
N THR A 157 -12.94 23.57 -20.42
CA THR A 157 -14.16 23.93 -21.16
C THR A 157 -14.44 25.44 -21.09
N VAL A 158 -14.19 26.08 -19.95
CA VAL A 158 -14.38 27.54 -19.78
C VAL A 158 -13.36 28.34 -20.61
N GLY A 159 -12.10 27.86 -20.72
CA GLY A 159 -11.05 28.55 -21.50
C GLY A 159 -11.16 28.38 -23.01
N SER A 160 -12.05 27.51 -23.53
CA SER A 160 -12.27 27.32 -24.97
C SER A 160 -13.44 28.15 -25.53
N THR A 161 -14.18 28.88 -24.69
CA THR A 161 -15.33 29.70 -25.07
C THR A 161 -15.03 31.22 -25.05
N SER A 162 -13.81 31.61 -24.72
CA SER A 162 -13.27 32.97 -24.80
C SER A 162 -12.35 33.14 -26.01
#